data_f179d63545a4088d3181ef32beb30a42
#
_entry.id   f179d63545a4088d3181ef32beb30a42
#
_cell.length_a   1.000
_cell.length_b   1.000
_cell.length_c   1.000
_cell.angle_alpha   90.00
_cell.angle_beta   90.00
_cell.angle_gamma   90.00
#
_symmetry.space_group_name_H-M   'P 1'
#
loop_
_entity.id
_entity.type
_entity.pdbx_description
1 polymer ?
#
loop_
_entity_poly.entity_id
_entity_poly.type
_entity_poly.pdbx_seq_one_letter_code
_entity_poly.pdbx_strand_id
1 'polypeptide(L)'
;EALNGTRRYVAELSGITGVKSGSSAQRKELSNLLEFAIAIEAAGDVVSKTLSNLAASKAREGIRFSTEGLAELRKMHDMVIANISLAGNVLVSGDVGIARRLLEEKNEFTLRQRKSRKNHLKRLVKGRAGVLESSDLHLETGLALKEFNSHIAAIAYPILSREGQLLHSRLISED
;
A
#
# COMPACT_ATOMS: atom_id res chain seq x y z
N GLU A 1 -16.56 -5.08 8.67
CA GLU A 1 -17.65 -6.06 8.43
C GLU A 1 -17.36 -6.99 7.25
N ALA A 2 -16.88 -6.50 6.10
CA ALA A 2 -16.57 -7.31 4.92
C ALA A 2 -15.49 -8.37 5.18
N LEU A 3 -14.48 -8.07 5.99
CA LEU A 3 -13.36 -8.96 6.24
C LEU A 3 -13.69 -10.09 7.22
N ASN A 4 -14.53 -9.82 8.21
CA ASN A 4 -15.07 -10.88 9.07
C ASN A 4 -15.91 -11.86 8.25
N GLY A 5 -16.60 -11.38 7.20
CA GLY A 5 -17.27 -12.21 6.20
C GLY A 5 -16.29 -13.07 5.40
N THR A 6 -15.19 -12.50 4.93
CA THR A 6 -14.17 -13.23 4.14
C THR A 6 -13.42 -14.26 4.99
N ARG A 7 -13.03 -13.92 6.22
CA ARG A 7 -12.42 -14.88 7.16
C ARG A 7 -13.36 -16.04 7.48
N ARG A 8 -14.64 -15.74 7.73
CA ARG A 8 -15.66 -16.77 8.00
C ARG A 8 -15.88 -17.65 6.77
N TYR A 9 -16.00 -17.06 5.57
CA TYR A 9 -16.15 -17.78 4.32
C TYR A 9 -14.97 -18.71 4.02
N VAL A 10 -13.74 -18.25 4.25
CA VAL A 10 -12.54 -19.07 4.11
C VAL A 10 -12.49 -20.18 5.16
N ALA A 11 -12.90 -19.91 6.40
CA ALA A 11 -12.99 -20.93 7.44
C ALA A 11 -14.06 -21.99 7.11
N GLU A 12 -15.20 -21.56 6.59
CA GLU A 12 -16.28 -22.45 6.13
C GLU A 12 -15.84 -23.30 4.92
N LEU A 13 -15.19 -22.71 3.91
CA LEU A 13 -14.60 -23.45 2.79
C LEU A 13 -13.56 -24.47 3.27
N SER A 14 -12.72 -24.08 4.22
CA SER A 14 -11.73 -24.97 4.84
C SER A 14 -12.38 -26.13 5.59
N GLY A 15 -13.53 -25.92 6.23
CA GLY A 15 -14.33 -26.91 6.92
C GLY A 15 -15.10 -27.84 5.96
N ILE A 16 -15.71 -27.26 4.93
CA ILE A 16 -16.55 -28.01 3.95
C ILE A 16 -15.67 -28.84 2.99
N THR A 17 -14.54 -28.31 2.55
CA THR A 17 -13.66 -28.98 1.57
C THR A 17 -12.73 -30.01 2.21
N GLY A 18 -12.77 -30.17 3.54
CA GLY A 18 -11.87 -31.09 4.24
C GLY A 18 -10.42 -30.77 3.88
N VAL A 19 -9.93 -29.55 4.18
CA VAL A 19 -8.58 -29.04 3.80
C VAL A 19 -7.43 -29.98 4.18
N LYS A 20 -7.70 -30.99 5.00
CA LYS A 20 -6.79 -32.14 5.19
C LYS A 20 -6.58 -32.96 3.92
N SER A 21 -7.48 -32.90 2.92
CA SER A 21 -7.40 -33.65 1.66
C SER A 21 -7.05 -32.79 0.42
N GLY A 22 -6.96 -31.46 0.54
CA GLY A 22 -6.58 -30.58 -0.56
C GLY A 22 -5.10 -30.75 -0.96
N SER A 23 -4.79 -30.56 -2.25
CA SER A 23 -3.40 -30.57 -2.72
C SER A 23 -2.57 -29.48 -2.06
N SER A 24 -1.24 -29.65 -2.02
CA SER A 24 -0.31 -28.64 -1.50
C SER A 24 -0.48 -27.29 -2.22
N ALA A 25 -0.77 -27.30 -3.52
CA ALA A 25 -1.02 -26.12 -4.34
C ALA A 25 -2.29 -25.36 -3.89
N GLN A 26 -3.39 -26.09 -3.66
CA GLN A 26 -4.66 -25.49 -3.19
C GLN A 26 -4.51 -24.83 -1.81
N ARG A 27 -3.79 -25.49 -0.89
CA ARG A 27 -3.50 -24.89 0.43
C ARG A 27 -2.68 -23.62 0.34
N LYS A 28 -1.68 -23.60 -0.57
CA LYS A 28 -0.84 -22.42 -0.80
C LYS A 28 -1.65 -21.26 -1.39
N GLU A 29 -2.53 -21.54 -2.34
CA GLU A 29 -3.40 -20.54 -2.94
C GLU A 29 -4.36 -19.95 -1.92
N LEU A 30 -4.97 -20.76 -1.08
CA LEU A 30 -5.82 -20.30 0.02
C LEU A 30 -5.05 -19.42 1.01
N SER A 31 -3.82 -19.80 1.36
CA SER A 31 -2.94 -18.98 2.22
C SER A 31 -2.66 -17.62 1.60
N ASN A 32 -2.35 -17.56 0.31
CA ASN A 32 -2.10 -16.32 -0.41
C ASN A 32 -3.33 -15.39 -0.42
N LEU A 33 -4.52 -15.95 -0.63
CA LEU A 33 -5.77 -15.18 -0.58
C LEU A 33 -6.05 -14.63 0.82
N LEU A 34 -5.78 -15.42 1.86
CA LEU A 34 -5.90 -14.97 3.25
C LEU A 34 -4.92 -13.83 3.57
N GLU A 35 -3.67 -13.97 3.18
CA GLU A 35 -2.65 -12.92 3.37
C GLU A 35 -3.07 -11.64 2.66
N PHE A 36 -3.62 -11.75 1.45
CA PHE A 36 -4.11 -10.58 0.73
C PHE A 36 -5.34 -9.97 1.40
N ALA A 37 -6.28 -10.77 1.90
CA ALA A 37 -7.44 -10.26 2.64
C ALA A 37 -7.00 -9.50 3.91
N ILE A 38 -5.98 -9.98 4.62
CA ILE A 38 -5.37 -9.28 5.76
C ILE A 38 -4.73 -7.96 5.31
N ALA A 39 -4.02 -7.96 4.18
CA ALA A 39 -3.41 -6.76 3.64
C ALA A 39 -4.45 -5.69 3.23
N ILE A 40 -5.59 -6.09 2.65
CA ILE A 40 -6.70 -5.18 2.32
C ILE A 40 -7.33 -4.59 3.60
N GLU A 41 -7.47 -5.38 4.67
CA GLU A 41 -7.94 -4.85 5.96
C GLU A 41 -6.98 -3.79 6.49
N ALA A 42 -5.69 -4.10 6.52
CA ALA A 42 -4.68 -3.16 6.95
C ALA A 42 -4.70 -1.87 6.10
N ALA A 43 -4.88 -1.98 4.78
CA ALA A 43 -5.09 -0.82 3.92
C ALA A 43 -6.34 -0.01 4.30
N GLY A 44 -7.46 -0.69 4.59
CA GLY A 44 -8.68 -0.06 5.07
C GLY A 44 -8.49 0.67 6.41
N ASP A 45 -7.71 0.10 7.31
CA ASP A 45 -7.35 0.71 8.60
C ASP A 45 -6.51 1.98 8.41
N VAL A 46 -5.58 2.02 7.47
CA VAL A 46 -4.83 3.23 7.13
C VAL A 46 -5.78 4.36 6.69
N VAL A 47 -6.80 4.05 5.89
CA VAL A 47 -7.78 5.06 5.46
C VAL A 47 -8.67 5.51 6.62
N SER A 48 -9.30 4.56 7.30
CA SER A 48 -10.32 4.84 8.31
C SER A 48 -9.76 5.43 9.61
N LYS A 49 -8.57 5.02 10.02
CA LYS A 49 -7.93 5.45 11.27
C LYS A 49 -6.91 6.56 11.01
N THR A 50 -5.93 6.34 10.11
CA THR A 50 -4.81 7.28 9.95
C THR A 50 -5.19 8.48 9.09
N LEU A 51 -5.57 8.27 7.84
CA LEU A 51 -5.86 9.37 6.90
C LEU A 51 -7.08 10.18 7.32
N SER A 52 -8.12 9.53 7.86
CA SER A 52 -9.32 10.22 8.35
C SER A 52 -9.00 11.12 9.56
N ASN A 53 -8.15 10.65 10.50
CA ASN A 53 -7.73 11.46 11.64
C ASN A 53 -6.86 12.64 11.21
N LEU A 54 -5.93 12.45 10.27
CA LEU A 54 -5.11 13.52 9.71
C LEU A 54 -5.97 14.58 9.01
N ALA A 55 -6.99 14.16 8.26
CA ALA A 55 -7.94 15.07 7.62
C ALA A 55 -8.77 15.85 8.66
N ALA A 56 -9.22 15.19 9.72
CA ALA A 56 -9.95 15.83 10.81
C ALA A 56 -9.08 16.86 11.57
N SER A 57 -7.84 16.52 11.89
CA SER A 57 -6.89 17.47 12.52
C SER A 57 -6.62 18.66 11.63
N LYS A 58 -6.36 18.43 10.33
CA LYS A 58 -6.17 19.50 9.35
C LYS A 58 -7.37 20.46 9.31
N ALA A 59 -8.59 19.93 9.33
CA ALA A 59 -9.81 20.74 9.31
C ALA A 59 -10.00 21.51 10.63
N ARG A 60 -9.83 20.85 11.77
CA ARG A 60 -9.99 21.45 13.11
C ARG A 60 -9.01 22.57 13.36
N GLU A 61 -7.76 22.42 12.93
CA GLU A 61 -6.67 23.36 13.17
C GLU A 61 -6.52 24.40 12.07
N GLY A 62 -7.32 24.31 11.00
CA GLY A 62 -7.29 25.24 9.87
C GLY A 62 -5.97 25.19 9.07
N ILE A 63 -5.19 24.12 9.21
CA ILE A 63 -3.86 23.99 8.60
C ILE A 63 -3.97 23.92 7.08
N ARG A 64 -3.09 24.65 6.40
CA ARG A 64 -2.97 24.63 4.93
C ARG A 64 -1.60 24.15 4.51
N PHE A 65 -1.58 23.19 3.60
CA PHE A 65 -0.32 22.81 2.95
C PHE A 65 0.18 23.92 2.02
N SER A 66 1.50 24.02 1.87
CA SER A 66 2.06 24.85 0.80
C SER A 66 1.60 24.32 -0.58
N THR A 67 1.58 25.21 -1.57
CA THR A 67 1.17 24.84 -2.94
C THR A 67 1.96 23.63 -3.47
N GLU A 68 3.28 23.66 -3.27
CA GLU A 68 4.17 22.58 -3.69
C GLU A 68 3.93 21.28 -2.87
N GLY A 69 3.72 21.40 -1.55
CA GLY A 69 3.43 20.27 -0.69
C GLY A 69 2.13 19.58 -1.05
N LEU A 70 1.07 20.37 -1.31
CA LEU A 70 -0.21 19.84 -1.75
C LEU A 70 -0.10 19.16 -3.12
N ALA A 71 0.66 19.72 -4.07
CA ALA A 71 0.88 19.12 -5.37
C ALA A 71 1.63 17.77 -5.27
N GLU A 72 2.62 17.68 -4.35
CA GLU A 72 3.34 16.44 -4.07
C GLU A 72 2.40 15.35 -3.50
N LEU A 73 1.56 15.70 -2.52
CA LEU A 73 0.59 14.79 -1.92
C LEU A 73 -0.46 14.31 -2.93
N ARG A 74 -1.00 15.22 -3.76
CA ARG A 74 -1.95 14.87 -4.83
C ARG A 74 -1.35 13.86 -5.80
N LYS A 75 -0.11 14.10 -6.24
CA LYS A 75 0.56 13.17 -7.15
C LYS A 75 0.76 11.79 -6.54
N MET A 76 1.09 11.70 -5.25
CA MET A 76 1.16 10.42 -4.54
C MET A 76 -0.21 9.76 -4.43
N HIS A 77 -1.26 10.52 -4.16
CA HIS A 77 -2.63 10.00 -4.17
C HIS A 77 -3.02 9.41 -5.53
N ASP A 78 -2.73 10.12 -6.64
CA ASP A 78 -3.05 9.64 -7.98
C ASP A 78 -2.32 8.33 -8.31
N MET A 79 -1.05 8.19 -7.87
CA MET A 79 -0.31 6.93 -7.98
C MET A 79 -0.97 5.79 -7.18
N VAL A 80 -1.47 6.07 -5.99
CA VAL A 80 -2.21 5.08 -5.18
C VAL A 80 -3.45 4.60 -5.93
N ILE A 81 -4.25 5.51 -6.50
CA ILE A 81 -5.44 5.15 -7.28
C ILE A 81 -5.09 4.27 -8.48
N ALA A 82 -4.01 4.61 -9.21
CA ALA A 82 -3.54 3.78 -10.31
C ALA A 82 -3.11 2.38 -9.83
N ASN A 83 -2.43 2.29 -8.70
CA ASN A 83 -1.98 1.02 -8.14
C ASN A 83 -3.12 0.16 -7.60
N ILE A 84 -4.20 0.74 -7.09
CA ILE A 84 -5.43 0.01 -6.75
C ILE A 84 -5.99 -0.67 -8.00
N SER A 85 -6.05 0.05 -9.13
CA SER A 85 -6.54 -0.50 -10.39
C SER A 85 -5.64 -1.65 -10.90
N LEU A 86 -4.32 -1.49 -10.80
CA LEU A 86 -3.37 -2.56 -11.14
C LEU A 86 -3.55 -3.79 -10.23
N ALA A 87 -3.71 -3.59 -8.93
CA ALA A 87 -3.92 -4.68 -7.98
C ALA A 87 -5.23 -5.44 -8.26
N GLY A 88 -6.29 -4.72 -8.62
CA GLY A 88 -7.55 -5.33 -9.06
C GLY A 88 -7.37 -6.19 -10.32
N ASN A 89 -6.61 -5.71 -11.29
CA ASN A 89 -6.29 -6.47 -12.49
C ASN A 89 -5.45 -7.72 -12.17
N VAL A 90 -4.45 -7.59 -11.29
CA VAL A 90 -3.64 -8.74 -10.81
C VAL A 90 -4.53 -9.78 -10.14
N LEU A 91 -5.47 -9.33 -9.28
CA LEU A 91 -6.38 -10.25 -8.56
C LEU A 91 -7.24 -11.06 -9.52
N VAL A 92 -7.76 -10.43 -10.58
CA VAL A 92 -8.67 -11.08 -11.53
C VAL A 92 -7.92 -11.95 -12.55
N SER A 93 -6.78 -11.49 -13.04
CA SER A 93 -6.06 -12.15 -14.15
C SER A 93 -4.97 -13.12 -13.69
N GLY A 94 -4.37 -12.88 -12.51
CA GLY A 94 -3.15 -13.58 -12.09
C GLY A 94 -1.94 -13.31 -13.00
N ASP A 95 -2.00 -12.27 -13.85
CA ASP A 95 -0.98 -11.97 -14.85
C ASP A 95 0.34 -11.52 -14.22
N VAL A 96 1.41 -12.21 -14.59
CA VAL A 96 2.77 -12.00 -14.06
C VAL A 96 3.35 -10.64 -14.49
N GLY A 97 3.05 -10.20 -15.70
CA GLY A 97 3.50 -8.91 -16.22
C GLY A 97 2.86 -7.74 -15.48
N ILE A 98 1.54 -7.84 -15.21
CA ILE A 98 0.81 -6.84 -14.41
C ILE A 98 1.30 -6.85 -12.95
N ALA A 99 1.54 -8.02 -12.37
CA ALA A 99 2.08 -8.16 -11.02
C ALA A 99 3.48 -7.53 -10.89
N ARG A 100 4.36 -7.74 -11.87
CA ARG A 100 5.68 -7.10 -11.94
C ARG A 100 5.54 -5.58 -12.00
N ARG A 101 4.71 -5.08 -12.91
CA ARG A 101 4.46 -3.65 -13.04
C ARG A 101 3.95 -3.03 -11.73
N LEU A 102 3.06 -3.71 -11.00
CA LEU A 102 2.57 -3.24 -9.71
C LEU A 102 3.71 -3.07 -8.69
N LEU A 103 4.70 -3.97 -8.65
CA LEU A 103 5.86 -3.82 -7.77
C LEU A 103 6.82 -2.72 -8.22
N GLU A 104 6.99 -2.52 -9.53
CA GLU A 104 7.75 -1.40 -10.08
C GLU A 104 7.11 -0.06 -9.69
N GLU A 105 5.81 0.09 -9.87
CA GLU A 105 5.05 1.27 -9.44
C GLU A 105 5.09 1.49 -7.91
N LYS A 106 5.08 0.41 -7.12
CA LYS A 106 5.30 0.49 -5.66
C LYS A 106 6.70 1.07 -5.33
N ASN A 107 7.72 0.65 -6.05
CA ASN A 107 9.09 1.15 -5.85
C ASN A 107 9.20 2.63 -6.26
N GLU A 108 8.62 3.01 -7.41
CA GLU A 108 8.56 4.40 -7.85
C GLU A 108 7.83 5.29 -6.85
N PHE A 109 6.72 4.79 -6.28
CA PHE A 109 6.02 5.47 -5.19
C PHE A 109 6.93 5.73 -3.99
N THR A 110 7.71 4.74 -3.59
CA THR A 110 8.65 4.86 -2.46
C THR A 110 9.71 5.93 -2.72
N LEU A 111 10.25 6.00 -3.93
CA LEU A 111 11.20 7.03 -4.35
C LEU A 111 10.57 8.41 -4.33
N ARG A 112 9.34 8.53 -4.81
CA ARG A 112 8.59 9.79 -4.80
C ARG A 112 8.28 10.27 -3.40
N GLN A 113 7.86 9.40 -2.50
CA GLN A 113 7.63 9.74 -1.10
C GLN A 113 8.92 10.24 -0.42
N ARG A 114 10.05 9.59 -0.67
CA ARG A 114 11.35 10.04 -0.15
C ARG A 114 11.73 11.42 -0.71
N LYS A 115 11.48 11.66 -2.00
CA LYS A 115 11.74 12.96 -2.65
C LYS A 115 10.84 14.05 -2.07
N SER A 116 9.55 13.79 -1.87
CA SER A 116 8.61 14.71 -1.25
C SER A 116 9.06 15.09 0.16
N ARG A 117 9.42 14.10 0.99
CA ARG A 117 9.98 14.34 2.33
C ARG A 117 11.22 15.22 2.28
N LYS A 118 12.18 14.93 1.39
CA LYS A 118 13.40 15.74 1.23
C LYS A 118 13.08 17.18 0.82
N ASN A 119 12.14 17.38 -0.09
CA ASN A 119 11.72 18.71 -0.54
C ASN A 119 11.03 19.48 0.61
N HIS A 120 10.17 18.80 1.37
CA HIS A 120 9.49 19.39 2.52
C HIS A 120 10.51 19.88 3.56
N LEU A 121 11.49 19.07 3.94
CA LEU A 121 12.55 19.46 4.86
C LEU A 121 13.37 20.64 4.35
N LYS A 122 13.66 20.71 3.04
CA LYS A 122 14.31 21.86 2.44
C LYS A 122 13.48 23.14 2.53
N ARG A 123 12.14 23.06 2.35
CA ARG A 123 11.23 24.21 2.52
C ARG A 123 11.19 24.67 3.97
N LEU A 124 11.17 23.70 4.92
CA LEU A 124 11.19 23.97 6.36
C LEU A 124 12.45 24.75 6.77
N VAL A 125 13.63 24.27 6.39
CA VAL A 125 14.92 24.94 6.68
C VAL A 125 15.01 26.34 6.08
N LYS A 126 14.34 26.58 4.94
CA LYS A 126 14.26 27.92 4.32
C LYS A 126 13.27 28.88 4.99
N GLY A 127 12.61 28.44 6.07
CA GLY A 127 11.67 29.27 6.82
C GLY A 127 10.45 29.72 6.02
N ARG A 128 9.98 28.93 5.03
CA ARG A 128 8.80 29.29 4.25
C ARG A 128 7.55 29.29 5.13
N ALA A 129 6.75 30.35 5.04
CA ALA A 129 5.53 30.50 5.82
C ALA A 129 4.58 29.31 5.65
N GLY A 130 3.93 28.90 6.73
CA GLY A 130 2.96 27.79 6.76
C GLY A 130 3.55 26.39 6.60
N VAL A 131 4.87 26.25 6.40
CA VAL A 131 5.51 24.93 6.25
C VAL A 131 5.69 24.26 7.61
N LEU A 132 6.04 25.04 8.64
CA LEU A 132 6.23 24.51 10.00
C LEU A 132 4.91 23.94 10.54
N GLU A 133 3.85 24.73 10.48
CA GLU A 133 2.51 24.36 10.99
C GLU A 133 1.91 23.16 10.27
N SER A 134 2.27 22.94 9.00
CA SER A 134 1.78 21.80 8.21
C SER A 134 2.74 20.61 8.18
N SER A 135 3.87 20.66 8.91
CA SER A 135 4.98 19.74 8.75
C SER A 135 4.58 18.31 9.10
N ASP A 136 4.02 18.10 10.28
CA ASP A 136 3.64 16.78 10.76
C ASP A 136 2.56 16.17 9.85
N LEU A 137 1.51 16.94 9.55
CA LEU A 137 0.44 16.49 8.66
C LEU A 137 0.95 16.11 7.27
N HIS A 138 1.90 16.88 6.69
CA HIS A 138 2.46 16.58 5.38
C HIS A 138 3.26 15.27 5.40
N LEU A 139 4.13 15.11 6.40
CA LEU A 139 5.00 13.95 6.52
C LEU A 139 4.21 12.68 6.83
N GLU A 140 3.25 12.76 7.77
CA GLU A 140 2.40 11.63 8.15
C GLU A 140 1.46 11.22 7.02
N THR A 141 0.86 12.18 6.29
CA THR A 141 0.04 11.85 5.10
C THR A 141 0.87 11.10 4.05
N GLY A 142 2.09 11.54 3.78
CA GLY A 142 2.99 10.86 2.85
C GLY A 142 3.38 9.45 3.29
N LEU A 143 3.55 9.23 4.59
CA LEU A 143 3.82 7.90 5.17
C LEU A 143 2.59 7.00 5.10
N ALA A 144 1.42 7.50 5.45
CA ALA A 144 0.17 6.75 5.39
C ALA A 144 -0.16 6.31 3.96
N LEU A 145 0.00 7.19 2.97
CA LEU A 145 -0.16 6.82 1.55
C LEU A 145 0.83 5.73 1.11
N LYS A 146 2.08 5.78 1.60
CA LYS A 146 3.09 4.73 1.32
C LYS A 146 2.70 3.40 1.95
N GLU A 147 2.24 3.41 3.18
CA GLU A 147 1.78 2.23 3.91
C GLU A 147 0.60 1.58 3.19
N PHE A 148 -0.43 2.37 2.88
CA PHE A 148 -1.56 1.94 2.09
C PHE A 148 -1.13 1.29 0.76
N ASN A 149 -0.28 1.98 -0.01
CA ASN A 149 0.23 1.47 -1.28
C ASN A 149 1.00 0.15 -1.14
N SER A 150 1.70 -0.04 -0.02
CA SER A 150 2.43 -1.28 0.28
C SER A 150 1.48 -2.46 0.54
N HIS A 151 0.37 -2.22 1.23
CA HIS A 151 -0.65 -3.23 1.46
C HIS A 151 -1.36 -3.63 0.17
N ILE A 152 -1.73 -2.66 -0.67
CA ILE A 152 -2.37 -2.93 -1.98
C ILE A 152 -1.44 -3.72 -2.89
N ALA A 153 -0.16 -3.41 -2.92
CA ALA A 153 0.80 -4.11 -3.77
C ALA A 153 1.16 -5.53 -3.28
N ALA A 154 0.72 -5.93 -2.09
CA ALA A 154 1.04 -7.23 -1.51
C ALA A 154 0.57 -8.41 -2.37
N ILE A 155 -0.52 -8.24 -3.15
CA ILE A 155 -1.07 -9.28 -4.03
C ILE A 155 -0.08 -9.76 -5.10
N ALA A 156 0.88 -8.92 -5.50
CA ALA A 156 1.86 -9.26 -6.53
C ALA A 156 2.90 -10.30 -6.06
N TYR A 157 3.22 -10.33 -4.76
CA TYR A 157 4.30 -11.17 -4.25
C TYR A 157 4.08 -12.67 -4.43
N PRO A 158 2.92 -13.26 -4.09
CA PRO A 158 2.68 -14.68 -4.29
C PRO A 158 2.78 -15.11 -5.74
N ILE A 159 2.32 -14.26 -6.68
CA ILE A 159 2.35 -14.52 -8.12
C ILE A 159 3.80 -14.57 -8.61
N LEU A 160 4.57 -13.53 -8.31
CA LEU A 160 5.97 -13.43 -8.74
C LEU A 160 6.87 -14.46 -8.04
N SER A 161 6.57 -14.81 -6.79
CA SER A 161 7.29 -15.87 -6.07
C SER A 161 7.10 -17.24 -6.72
N ARG A 162 5.88 -17.54 -7.19
CA ARG A 162 5.57 -18.79 -7.88
C ARG A 162 6.34 -18.95 -9.18
N GLU A 163 6.55 -17.82 -9.89
CA GLU A 163 7.29 -17.77 -11.15
C GLU A 163 8.81 -17.56 -10.97
N GLY A 164 9.32 -17.64 -9.73
CA GLY A 164 10.73 -17.48 -9.46
C GLY A 164 11.31 -16.08 -9.77
N GLN A 165 10.44 -15.06 -9.84
CA GLN A 165 10.81 -13.70 -10.23
C GLN A 165 11.11 -12.78 -9.04
N LEU A 166 11.07 -13.29 -7.82
CA LEU A 166 11.51 -12.57 -6.63
C LEU A 166 12.89 -13.06 -6.21
N LEU A 167 13.81 -12.13 -6.03
CA LEU A 167 15.10 -12.43 -5.36
C LEU A 167 14.82 -12.87 -3.93
N HIS A 168 15.45 -13.97 -3.50
CA HIS A 168 15.36 -14.47 -2.14
C HIS A 168 15.95 -13.52 -1.10
N SER A 169 16.76 -12.56 -1.52
CA SER A 169 17.32 -11.50 -0.69
C SER A 169 17.16 -10.16 -1.39
N ARG A 170 16.74 -9.13 -0.63
CA ARG A 170 16.74 -7.73 -1.09
C ARG A 170 18.13 -7.08 -1.00
N LEU A 171 19.10 -7.81 -0.50
CA LEU A 171 20.49 -7.37 -0.45
C LEU A 171 21.12 -7.76 -1.80
N ILE A 172 21.38 -6.77 -2.62
CA ILE A 172 22.30 -6.89 -3.76
C ILE A 172 23.68 -7.00 -3.10
N SER A 173 24.35 -8.15 -3.27
CA SER A 173 25.78 -8.21 -2.98
C SER A 173 26.44 -7.25 -3.97
N GLU A 174 27.10 -6.22 -3.44
CA GLU A 174 28.03 -5.42 -4.23
C GLU A 174 29.21 -6.35 -4.58
N ASP A 175 29.33 -6.74 -5.87
CA ASP A 175 30.55 -7.26 -6.46
C ASP A 175 31.46 -6.09 -6.83
#